data_24a23f70486074c52af109f0c3992e8f
#
_entry.id   24a23f70486074c52af109f0c3992e8f
#
_cell.length_a   1.000
_cell.length_b   1.000
_cell.length_c   1.000
_cell.angle_alpha   90.00
_cell.angle_beta   90.00
_cell.angle_gamma   90.00
#
_symmetry.space_group_name_H-M   'P 1'
#
loop_
_entity.id
_entity.type
_entity.pdbx_description
1 polymer ?
#
loop_
_entity_poly.entity_id
_entity_poly.type
_entity_poly.pdbx_seq_one_letter_code
_entity_poly.pdbx_strand_id
1 'polypeptide(L)'
;MLGCGQTTDSAKYETEIRWTSYGIPHVKSDNWGGLGYGFAYATAEDAVCVIAKDLLMVNGELSLFLGPDNGNLESDIFHKGVLTDQKVEAYSKAQSSRSNQMNAGYVAGYNRYLADKKETLPASCRDQNWVKPITDSDLARLAIGVGVRYGLGRFQKQIAQAAPQQEQAELASASWDLPAGIGSNAIAIGKDLSLI
;
A
#
# COMPACT_ATOMS: atom_id res chain seq x y z
N MET A 1 7.50 34.41 -25.50
CA MET A 1 6.84 33.18 -25.04
C MET A 1 7.62 32.68 -23.83
N LEU A 2 7.09 32.94 -22.62
CA LEU A 2 7.72 32.51 -21.39
C LEU A 2 7.28 31.06 -21.15
N GLY A 3 8.23 30.13 -21.24
CA GLY A 3 8.04 28.75 -20.85
C GLY A 3 7.88 28.66 -19.34
N CYS A 4 6.71 28.22 -18.89
CA CYS A 4 6.44 27.89 -17.50
C CYS A 4 7.24 26.61 -17.18
N GLY A 5 8.39 26.77 -16.52
CA GLY A 5 9.17 25.65 -16.04
C GLY A 5 8.39 24.92 -14.96
N GLN A 6 7.99 23.68 -15.23
CA GLN A 6 7.55 22.75 -14.18
C GLN A 6 8.77 22.47 -13.31
N THR A 7 8.81 23.06 -12.12
CA THR A 7 9.73 22.65 -11.06
C THR A 7 9.34 21.22 -10.65
N THR A 8 10.13 20.26 -11.09
CA THR A 8 9.96 18.86 -10.75
C THR A 8 10.19 18.69 -9.25
N ASP A 9 9.27 18.03 -8.55
CA ASP A 9 9.35 17.67 -7.10
C ASP A 9 10.67 16.95 -6.72
N SER A 10 11.45 16.48 -7.70
CA SER A 10 12.76 15.87 -7.52
C SER A 10 13.81 16.78 -6.84
N ALA A 11 13.66 18.11 -6.95
CA ALA A 11 14.55 19.05 -6.26
C ALA A 11 14.29 19.11 -4.73
N LYS A 12 13.15 18.60 -4.25
CA LYS A 12 12.75 18.65 -2.84
C LYS A 12 13.27 17.45 -2.04
N TYR A 13 13.47 16.31 -2.69
CA TYR A 13 13.84 15.05 -2.05
C TYR A 13 15.15 14.51 -2.64
N GLU A 14 16.26 14.85 -1.99
CA GLU A 14 17.57 14.32 -2.38
C GLU A 14 17.75 12.92 -1.78
N THR A 15 18.02 11.92 -2.64
CA THR A 15 18.19 10.54 -2.23
C THR A 15 19.15 9.81 -3.19
N GLU A 16 19.89 8.88 -2.65
CA GLU A 16 20.75 7.96 -3.41
C GLU A 16 20.21 6.54 -3.26
N ILE A 17 20.00 5.84 -4.38
CA ILE A 17 19.62 4.44 -4.40
C ILE A 17 20.77 3.66 -5.05
N ARG A 18 21.35 2.72 -4.32
CA ARG A 18 22.37 1.78 -4.82
C ARG A 18 21.83 0.38 -4.78
N TRP A 19 21.99 -0.33 -5.86
CA TRP A 19 21.59 -1.73 -5.95
C TRP A 19 22.81 -2.64 -5.79
N THR A 20 22.68 -3.68 -4.98
CA THR A 20 23.69 -4.74 -4.91
C THR A 20 23.66 -5.61 -6.16
N SER A 21 24.66 -6.46 -6.34
CA SER A 21 24.68 -7.46 -7.43
C SER A 21 23.48 -8.43 -7.38
N TYR A 22 22.83 -8.55 -6.23
CA TYR A 22 21.65 -9.40 -6.01
C TYR A 22 20.35 -8.63 -6.10
N GLY A 23 20.35 -7.37 -6.54
CA GLY A 23 19.16 -6.55 -6.69
C GLY A 23 18.58 -6.00 -5.37
N ILE A 24 19.34 -5.98 -4.28
CA ILE A 24 18.87 -5.40 -3.01
C ILE A 24 19.13 -3.88 -3.02
N PRO A 25 18.08 -3.04 -2.89
CA PRO A 25 18.23 -1.60 -2.86
C PRO A 25 18.75 -1.11 -1.50
N HIS A 26 19.74 -0.24 -1.54
CA HIS A 26 20.22 0.53 -0.40
C HIS A 26 19.86 1.99 -0.62
N VAL A 27 18.98 2.53 0.21
CA VAL A 27 18.50 3.91 0.13
C VAL A 27 19.21 4.76 1.18
N LYS A 28 19.81 5.87 0.74
CA LYS A 28 20.48 6.83 1.60
C LYS A 28 19.95 8.23 1.32
N SER A 29 19.62 8.97 2.38
CA SER A 29 19.25 10.37 2.35
C SER A 29 19.58 11.04 3.69
N ASP A 30 19.78 12.35 3.68
CA ASP A 30 20.07 13.14 4.87
C ASP A 30 18.79 13.58 5.62
N ASN A 31 17.62 13.30 5.07
CA ASN A 31 16.34 13.63 5.69
C ASN A 31 15.27 12.55 5.45
N TRP A 32 14.23 12.58 6.28
CA TRP A 32 13.15 11.57 6.24
C TRP A 32 12.33 11.62 4.95
N GLY A 33 12.16 12.78 4.36
CA GLY A 33 11.44 12.92 3.09
C GLY A 33 12.19 12.24 1.93
N GLY A 34 13.49 12.50 1.81
CA GLY A 34 14.33 11.84 0.81
C GLY A 34 14.43 10.33 1.03
N LEU A 35 14.48 9.87 2.30
CA LEU A 35 14.44 8.45 2.61
C LEU A 35 13.13 7.80 2.14
N GLY A 36 11.99 8.42 2.45
CA GLY A 36 10.67 7.95 1.98
C GLY A 36 10.56 7.92 0.45
N TYR A 37 11.09 8.96 -0.21
CA TYR A 37 11.11 9.07 -1.66
C TYR A 37 11.90 7.92 -2.31
N GLY A 38 13.13 7.70 -1.89
CA GLY A 38 13.97 6.64 -2.44
C GLY A 38 13.42 5.25 -2.14
N PHE A 39 12.89 5.04 -0.93
CA PHE A 39 12.26 3.79 -0.55
C PHE A 39 11.04 3.46 -1.44
N ALA A 40 10.15 4.44 -1.67
CA ALA A 40 8.98 4.24 -2.51
C ALA A 40 9.36 3.95 -3.98
N TYR A 41 10.33 4.70 -4.51
CA TYR A 41 10.82 4.50 -5.88
C TYR A 41 11.39 3.09 -6.07
N ALA A 42 12.26 2.65 -5.16
CA ALA A 42 12.86 1.32 -5.21
C ALA A 42 11.82 0.21 -5.03
N THR A 43 10.88 0.37 -4.09
CA THR A 43 9.81 -0.62 -3.87
C THR A 43 8.86 -0.71 -5.07
N ALA A 44 8.57 0.41 -5.72
CA ALA A 44 7.74 0.43 -6.92
C ALA A 44 8.41 -0.28 -8.11
N GLU A 45 9.74 -0.25 -8.20
CA GLU A 45 10.48 -0.97 -9.25
C GLU A 45 10.23 -2.48 -9.19
N ASP A 46 10.14 -3.04 -7.99
CA ASP A 46 9.92 -4.47 -7.78
C ASP A 46 8.42 -4.84 -7.74
N ALA A 47 7.55 -3.96 -7.24
CA ALA A 47 6.22 -4.36 -6.80
C ALA A 47 5.09 -3.38 -7.18
N VAL A 48 5.26 -2.53 -8.19
CA VAL A 48 4.27 -1.49 -8.54
C VAL A 48 2.86 -2.04 -8.76
N CYS A 49 2.71 -3.17 -9.46
CA CYS A 49 1.38 -3.77 -9.70
C CYS A 49 0.73 -4.27 -8.41
N VAL A 50 1.53 -4.79 -7.47
CA VAL A 50 1.04 -5.27 -6.16
C VAL A 50 0.60 -4.08 -5.31
N ILE A 51 1.44 -3.04 -5.22
CA ILE A 51 1.11 -1.82 -4.48
C ILE A 51 -0.17 -1.19 -5.04
N ALA A 52 -0.28 -1.05 -6.35
CA ALA A 52 -1.47 -0.48 -6.99
C ALA A 52 -2.73 -1.31 -6.70
N LYS A 53 -2.64 -2.65 -6.69
CA LYS A 53 -3.77 -3.51 -6.34
C LYS A 53 -4.14 -3.43 -4.85
N ASP A 54 -3.14 -3.35 -3.95
CA ASP A 54 -3.39 -3.13 -2.52
C ASP A 54 -4.08 -1.78 -2.27
N LEU A 55 -3.73 -0.75 -3.05
CA LEU A 55 -4.40 0.56 -3.01
C LEU A 55 -5.86 0.47 -3.45
N LEU A 56 -6.18 -0.29 -4.52
CA LEU A 56 -7.58 -0.56 -4.88
C LEU A 56 -8.34 -1.21 -3.72
N MET A 57 -7.72 -2.20 -3.07
CA MET A 57 -8.33 -2.92 -1.95
C MET A 57 -8.66 -1.98 -0.79
N VAL A 58 -7.70 -1.17 -0.33
CA VAL A 58 -7.92 -0.29 0.83
C VAL A 58 -8.82 0.90 0.52
N ASN A 59 -8.95 1.28 -0.75
CA ASN A 59 -9.90 2.29 -1.23
C ASN A 59 -11.29 1.70 -1.51
N GLY A 60 -11.46 0.37 -1.43
CA GLY A 60 -12.72 -0.29 -1.74
C GLY A 60 -13.12 -0.11 -3.22
N GLU A 61 -12.18 -0.29 -4.11
CA GLU A 61 -12.33 -0.10 -5.55
C GLU A 61 -12.06 -1.39 -6.36
N LEU A 62 -11.85 -2.54 -5.71
CA LEU A 62 -11.55 -3.80 -6.40
C LEU A 62 -12.67 -4.19 -7.37
N SER A 63 -13.92 -4.16 -6.92
CA SER A 63 -15.06 -4.54 -7.76
C SER A 63 -15.27 -3.61 -8.94
N LEU A 64 -14.91 -2.33 -8.79
CA LEU A 64 -15.00 -1.33 -9.84
C LEU A 64 -14.06 -1.65 -11.02
N PHE A 65 -12.83 -2.09 -10.73
CA PHE A 65 -11.81 -2.28 -11.75
C PHE A 65 -11.59 -3.75 -12.14
N LEU A 66 -11.85 -4.69 -11.23
CA LEU A 66 -11.56 -6.11 -11.41
C LEU A 66 -12.82 -6.99 -11.42
N GLY A 67 -14.01 -6.37 -11.35
CA GLY A 67 -15.29 -7.07 -11.28
C GLY A 67 -15.65 -7.49 -9.84
N PRO A 68 -16.96 -7.72 -9.56
CA PRO A 68 -17.47 -7.99 -8.20
C PRO A 68 -17.12 -9.37 -7.67
N ASP A 69 -16.68 -10.28 -8.54
CA ASP A 69 -16.42 -11.68 -8.20
C ASP A 69 -15.15 -11.86 -7.35
N ASN A 70 -14.87 -13.10 -6.94
CA ASN A 70 -13.69 -13.49 -6.18
C ASN A 70 -13.52 -12.76 -4.83
N GLY A 71 -14.62 -12.31 -4.22
CA GLY A 71 -14.60 -11.60 -2.94
C GLY A 71 -14.25 -10.12 -3.05
N ASN A 72 -14.19 -9.57 -4.27
CA ASN A 72 -13.87 -8.16 -4.49
C ASN A 72 -14.95 -7.24 -3.90
N LEU A 73 -16.22 -7.57 -4.09
CA LEU A 73 -17.32 -6.76 -3.56
C LEU A 73 -17.36 -6.76 -2.03
N GLU A 74 -17.20 -7.92 -1.41
CA GLU A 74 -17.13 -8.03 0.06
C GLU A 74 -15.91 -7.28 0.61
N SER A 75 -14.79 -7.32 -0.10
CA SER A 75 -13.60 -6.55 0.23
C SER A 75 -13.87 -5.04 0.19
N ASP A 76 -14.55 -4.56 -0.84
CA ASP A 76 -14.86 -3.14 -0.99
C ASP A 76 -15.83 -2.67 0.10
N ILE A 77 -16.88 -3.43 0.40
CA ILE A 77 -17.83 -3.14 1.48
C ILE A 77 -17.09 -3.06 2.83
N PHE A 78 -16.23 -4.06 3.12
CA PHE A 78 -15.46 -4.11 4.35
C PHE A 78 -14.53 -2.91 4.48
N HIS A 79 -13.68 -2.64 3.48
CA HIS A 79 -12.70 -1.56 3.56
C HIS A 79 -13.36 -0.18 3.61
N LYS A 80 -14.42 0.07 2.86
CA LYS A 80 -15.19 1.32 2.95
C LYS A 80 -15.83 1.51 4.33
N GLY A 81 -16.33 0.45 4.95
CA GLY A 81 -16.90 0.51 6.28
C GLY A 81 -15.86 0.71 7.39
N VAL A 82 -14.69 0.12 7.25
CA VAL A 82 -13.64 0.14 8.29
C VAL A 82 -12.68 1.33 8.12
N LEU A 83 -12.31 1.69 6.88
CA LEU A 83 -11.36 2.77 6.56
C LEU A 83 -12.09 4.05 6.15
N THR A 84 -12.96 4.57 7.02
CA THR A 84 -13.67 5.82 6.76
C THR A 84 -12.74 7.02 6.69
N ASP A 85 -13.11 8.07 5.96
CA ASP A 85 -12.32 9.29 5.83
C ASP A 85 -11.98 9.91 7.18
N GLN A 86 -12.92 9.88 8.13
CA GLN A 86 -12.71 10.38 9.49
C GLN A 86 -11.57 9.62 10.21
N LYS A 87 -11.51 8.29 10.08
CA LYS A 87 -10.44 7.49 10.70
C LYS A 87 -9.09 7.73 10.03
N VAL A 88 -9.08 7.87 8.72
CA VAL A 88 -7.88 8.18 7.94
C VAL A 88 -7.32 9.54 8.31
N GLU A 89 -8.18 10.54 8.43
CA GLU A 89 -7.79 11.89 8.88
C GLU A 89 -7.25 11.88 10.32
N ALA A 90 -7.93 11.19 11.23
CA ALA A 90 -7.48 11.05 12.62
C ALA A 90 -6.11 10.36 12.70
N TYR A 91 -5.89 9.29 11.92
CA TYR A 91 -4.60 8.63 11.81
C TYR A 91 -3.52 9.57 11.31
N SER A 92 -3.77 10.30 10.23
CA SER A 92 -2.81 11.25 9.65
C SER A 92 -2.43 12.36 10.62
N LYS A 93 -3.39 12.90 11.38
CA LYS A 93 -3.15 13.93 12.41
C LYS A 93 -2.33 13.42 13.60
N ALA A 94 -2.42 12.14 13.92
CA ALA A 94 -1.69 11.51 15.01
C ALA A 94 -0.22 11.19 14.67
N GLN A 95 0.18 11.32 13.40
CA GLN A 95 1.54 10.99 12.97
C GLN A 95 2.57 11.99 13.48
N SER A 96 3.77 11.50 13.79
CA SER A 96 4.90 12.35 14.12
C SER A 96 5.36 13.19 12.91
N SER A 97 6.07 14.29 13.16
CA SER A 97 6.68 15.09 12.08
C SER A 97 7.61 14.26 11.19
N ARG A 98 8.36 13.30 11.75
CA ARG A 98 9.21 12.38 10.97
C ARG A 98 8.39 11.49 10.04
N SER A 99 7.32 10.88 10.57
CA SER A 99 6.42 10.04 9.79
C SER A 99 5.77 10.83 8.65
N ASN A 100 5.31 12.05 8.94
CA ASN A 100 4.72 12.92 7.91
C ASN A 100 5.70 13.26 6.80
N GLN A 101 6.96 13.58 7.13
CA GLN A 101 8.00 13.83 6.14
C GLN A 101 8.28 12.59 5.29
N MET A 102 8.40 11.42 5.92
CA MET A 102 8.65 10.15 5.22
C MET A 102 7.48 9.77 4.32
N ASN A 103 6.24 9.94 4.79
CA ASN A 103 5.04 9.66 4.01
C ASN A 103 4.91 10.59 2.79
N ALA A 104 5.16 11.89 2.96
CA ALA A 104 5.16 12.84 1.84
C ALA A 104 6.25 12.49 0.81
N GLY A 105 7.42 12.08 1.27
CA GLY A 105 8.47 11.55 0.40
C GLY A 105 8.05 10.28 -0.33
N TYR A 106 7.42 9.34 0.38
CA TYR A 106 6.92 8.09 -0.22
C TYR A 106 5.92 8.37 -1.36
N VAL A 107 4.93 9.22 -1.12
CA VAL A 107 3.95 9.62 -2.14
C VAL A 107 4.64 10.22 -3.36
N ALA A 108 5.58 11.13 -3.14
CA ALA A 108 6.34 11.76 -4.23
C ALA A 108 7.20 10.74 -5.00
N GLY A 109 7.88 9.82 -4.31
CA GLY A 109 8.73 8.79 -4.91
C GLY A 109 7.97 7.77 -5.74
N TYR A 110 6.83 7.29 -5.24
CA TYR A 110 5.95 6.41 -6.00
C TYR A 110 5.39 7.09 -7.25
N ASN A 111 4.89 8.31 -7.10
CA ASN A 111 4.35 9.08 -8.22
C ASN A 111 5.43 9.41 -9.26
N ARG A 112 6.65 9.66 -8.81
CA ARG A 112 7.79 9.85 -9.71
C ARG A 112 8.13 8.58 -10.47
N TYR A 113 8.15 7.42 -9.81
CA TYR A 113 8.36 6.14 -10.48
C TYR A 113 7.33 5.91 -11.59
N LEU A 114 6.05 6.15 -11.31
CA LEU A 114 5.00 6.04 -12.33
C LEU A 114 5.24 6.99 -13.51
N ALA A 115 5.66 8.22 -13.27
CA ALA A 115 5.95 9.18 -14.32
C ALA A 115 7.14 8.75 -15.19
N ASP A 116 8.21 8.22 -14.57
CA ASP A 116 9.42 7.81 -15.27
C ASP A 116 9.27 6.48 -16.04
N LYS A 117 8.43 5.57 -15.52
CA LYS A 117 8.36 4.17 -16.00
C LYS A 117 7.04 3.80 -16.66
N LYS A 118 6.13 4.74 -16.91
CA LYS A 118 4.80 4.51 -17.46
C LYS A 118 4.80 3.52 -18.64
N GLU A 119 5.69 3.73 -19.59
CA GLU A 119 5.78 2.92 -20.82
C GLU A 119 6.41 1.53 -20.58
N THR A 120 7.10 1.34 -19.47
CA THR A 120 7.86 0.12 -19.17
C THR A 120 7.30 -0.66 -17.98
N LEU A 121 6.14 -0.29 -17.48
CA LEU A 121 5.46 -1.04 -16.40
C LEU A 121 5.29 -2.52 -16.78
N PRO A 122 5.26 -3.44 -15.80
CA PRO A 122 5.00 -4.85 -16.05
C PRO A 122 3.69 -5.06 -16.81
N ALA A 123 3.67 -6.01 -17.76
CA ALA A 123 2.51 -6.28 -18.61
C ALA A 123 1.22 -6.57 -17.81
N SER A 124 1.35 -7.07 -16.57
CA SER A 124 0.21 -7.37 -15.69
C SER A 124 -0.57 -6.15 -15.22
N CYS A 125 0.05 -4.95 -15.27
CA CYS A 125 -0.61 -3.71 -14.85
C CYS A 125 -0.32 -2.52 -15.78
N ARG A 126 0.42 -2.72 -16.86
CA ARG A 126 0.61 -1.69 -17.89
C ARG A 126 -0.73 -1.37 -18.53
N ASP A 127 -0.91 -0.10 -18.83
CA ASP A 127 -2.13 0.43 -19.46
C ASP A 127 -3.42 0.23 -18.66
N GLN A 128 -3.28 -0.18 -17.39
CA GLN A 128 -4.41 -0.27 -16.48
C GLN A 128 -4.69 1.10 -15.86
N ASN A 129 -5.92 1.58 -15.99
CA ASN A 129 -6.33 2.90 -15.47
C ASN A 129 -6.38 2.96 -13.93
N TRP A 130 -6.30 1.83 -13.24
CA TRP A 130 -6.19 1.77 -11.79
C TRP A 130 -4.74 1.92 -11.28
N VAL A 131 -3.73 1.86 -12.15
CA VAL A 131 -2.35 2.22 -11.81
C VAL A 131 -2.20 3.73 -11.98
N LYS A 132 -2.44 4.43 -10.90
CA LYS A 132 -2.54 5.90 -10.87
C LYS A 132 -1.65 6.51 -9.77
N PRO A 133 -1.31 7.80 -9.88
CA PRO A 133 -0.65 8.51 -8.78
C PRO A 133 -1.47 8.42 -7.48
N ILE A 134 -0.76 8.38 -6.36
CA ILE A 134 -1.33 8.26 -5.03
C ILE A 134 -1.27 9.58 -4.27
N THR A 135 -2.07 9.67 -3.21
CA THR A 135 -2.14 10.79 -2.27
C THR A 135 -1.68 10.36 -0.87
N ASP A 136 -1.48 11.33 0.01
CA ASP A 136 -1.21 11.06 1.44
C ASP A 136 -2.35 10.25 2.08
N SER A 137 -3.59 10.47 1.65
CA SER A 137 -4.76 9.72 2.13
C SER A 137 -4.73 8.26 1.70
N ASP A 138 -4.30 7.97 0.47
CA ASP A 138 -4.14 6.60 -0.03
C ASP A 138 -3.07 5.85 0.77
N LEU A 139 -1.94 6.51 1.04
CA LEU A 139 -0.86 5.93 1.84
C LEU A 139 -1.31 5.70 3.30
N ALA A 140 -2.08 6.62 3.88
CA ALA A 140 -2.65 6.46 5.22
C ALA A 140 -3.64 5.28 5.27
N ARG A 141 -4.51 5.11 4.25
CA ARG A 141 -5.39 3.93 4.14
C ARG A 141 -4.60 2.63 4.06
N LEU A 142 -3.54 2.63 3.26
CA LEU A 142 -2.67 1.46 3.11
C LEU A 142 -2.04 1.09 4.46
N ALA A 143 -1.50 2.06 5.20
CA ALA A 143 -0.89 1.84 6.51
C ALA A 143 -1.89 1.31 7.55
N ILE A 144 -3.09 1.89 7.63
CA ILE A 144 -4.17 1.38 8.51
C ILE A 144 -4.61 -0.01 8.04
N GLY A 145 -4.74 -0.22 6.73
CA GLY A 145 -5.15 -1.48 6.11
C GLY A 145 -4.27 -2.66 6.49
N VAL A 146 -2.95 -2.44 6.67
CA VAL A 146 -2.04 -3.47 7.18
C VAL A 146 -2.47 -3.93 8.58
N GLY A 147 -2.72 -3.00 9.51
CA GLY A 147 -3.20 -3.34 10.86
C GLY A 147 -4.58 -4.02 10.85
N VAL A 148 -5.48 -3.54 10.00
CA VAL A 148 -6.83 -4.12 9.83
C VAL A 148 -6.76 -5.55 9.30
N ARG A 149 -5.89 -5.84 8.35
CA ARG A 149 -5.69 -7.18 7.77
C ARG A 149 -5.36 -8.23 8.84
N TYR A 150 -4.47 -7.90 9.76
CA TYR A 150 -4.07 -8.81 10.85
C TYR A 150 -5.07 -8.88 12.01
N GLY A 151 -6.01 -7.95 12.09
CA GLY A 151 -7.08 -7.95 13.10
C GLY A 151 -8.43 -8.38 12.52
N LEU A 152 -9.22 -7.41 12.11
CA LEU A 152 -10.59 -7.57 11.61
C LEU A 152 -10.65 -8.28 10.26
N GLY A 153 -9.58 -8.29 9.47
CA GLY A 153 -9.56 -8.83 8.11
C GLY A 153 -9.96 -10.30 8.03
N ARG A 154 -9.72 -11.09 9.09
CA ARG A 154 -10.18 -12.49 9.18
C ARG A 154 -11.71 -12.63 9.16
N PHE A 155 -12.43 -11.57 9.52
CA PHE A 155 -13.90 -11.52 9.55
C PHE A 155 -14.48 -10.68 8.41
N GLN A 156 -13.69 -10.35 7.41
CA GLN A 156 -14.07 -9.48 6.31
C GLN A 156 -15.41 -9.88 5.66
N LYS A 157 -15.56 -11.17 5.32
CA LYS A 157 -16.78 -11.69 4.70
C LYS A 157 -17.99 -11.58 5.63
N GLN A 158 -17.85 -11.98 6.89
CA GLN A 158 -18.91 -11.91 7.88
C GLN A 158 -19.33 -10.46 8.15
N ILE A 159 -18.38 -9.53 8.23
CA ILE A 159 -18.66 -8.11 8.42
C ILE A 159 -19.36 -7.53 7.19
N ALA A 160 -18.90 -7.86 5.98
CA ALA A 160 -19.50 -7.38 4.74
C ALA A 160 -20.92 -7.88 4.52
N GLN A 161 -21.25 -9.08 5.03
CA GLN A 161 -22.55 -9.73 4.92
C GLN A 161 -23.43 -9.53 6.16
N ALA A 162 -22.96 -8.79 7.18
CA ALA A 162 -23.74 -8.55 8.40
C ALA A 162 -25.04 -7.79 8.09
N ALA A 163 -26.15 -8.37 8.52
CA ALA A 163 -27.48 -7.72 8.49
C ALA A 163 -27.88 -7.31 9.91
N PRO A 164 -28.75 -6.29 10.08
CA PRO A 164 -29.35 -5.98 11.38
C PRO A 164 -29.98 -7.23 11.97
N GLN A 165 -29.69 -7.56 13.23
CA GLN A 165 -30.31 -8.68 13.91
C GLN A 165 -31.82 -8.44 13.98
N GLN A 166 -32.59 -9.25 13.27
CA GLN A 166 -33.96 -9.53 13.66
C GLN A 166 -33.89 -10.44 14.90
N GLU A 167 -34.64 -10.06 15.95
CA GLU A 167 -34.55 -10.66 17.29
C GLU A 167 -34.31 -12.16 17.29
N GLN A 168 -33.31 -12.58 18.10
CA GLN A 168 -32.94 -13.95 18.44
C GLN A 168 -32.29 -14.80 17.34
N ALA A 169 -30.98 -14.65 17.17
CA ALA A 169 -30.14 -15.76 16.75
C ALA A 169 -29.22 -16.15 17.90
N GLU A 170 -29.28 -17.42 18.29
CA GLU A 170 -28.31 -18.06 19.18
C GLU A 170 -26.91 -17.71 18.72
N LEU A 171 -26.06 -17.29 19.65
CA LEU A 171 -24.63 -17.08 19.41
C LEU A 171 -24.04 -18.41 18.94
N ALA A 172 -23.95 -18.59 17.64
CA ALA A 172 -23.20 -19.66 17.05
C ALA A 172 -21.76 -19.56 17.59
N SER A 173 -21.28 -20.62 18.22
CA SER A 173 -19.91 -20.73 18.69
C SER A 173 -18.95 -20.45 17.52
N ALA A 174 -18.28 -19.31 17.53
CA ALA A 174 -17.27 -18.99 16.54
C ALA A 174 -16.11 -19.97 16.70
N SER A 175 -15.93 -20.86 15.74
CA SER A 175 -14.70 -21.63 15.66
C SER A 175 -13.56 -20.68 15.34
N TRP A 176 -12.55 -20.65 16.19
CA TRP A 176 -11.36 -19.82 16.06
C TRP A 176 -10.36 -20.52 15.14
N ASP A 177 -10.73 -20.79 13.91
CA ASP A 177 -9.78 -21.25 12.91
C ASP A 177 -8.89 -20.06 12.51
N LEU A 178 -7.68 -20.02 13.07
CA LEU A 178 -6.65 -19.10 12.65
C LEU A 178 -6.34 -19.37 11.17
N PRO A 179 -6.44 -18.37 10.29
CA PRO A 179 -6.04 -18.57 8.91
C PRO A 179 -4.58 -19.01 8.87
N ALA A 180 -4.34 -20.14 8.21
CA ALA A 180 -2.97 -20.56 7.88
C ALA A 180 -2.29 -19.43 7.09
N GLY A 181 -1.23 -18.85 7.64
CA GLY A 181 -0.50 -17.80 6.94
C GLY A 181 -0.27 -16.49 7.71
N ILE A 182 -0.59 -16.41 9.00
CA ILE A 182 -0.06 -15.32 9.83
C ILE A 182 1.38 -15.69 10.16
N GLY A 183 2.30 -15.27 9.33
CA GLY A 183 3.72 -15.51 9.49
C GLY A 183 4.54 -14.26 9.26
N SER A 184 5.60 -14.14 10.01
CA SER A 184 6.68 -13.22 9.74
C SER A 184 7.50 -13.77 8.58
N ASN A 185 7.91 -12.93 7.63
CA ASN A 185 8.82 -13.36 6.58
C ASN A 185 10.18 -13.67 7.20
N ALA A 186 10.68 -14.86 6.94
CA ALA A 186 12.04 -15.27 7.32
C ALA A 186 12.79 -15.70 6.07
N ILE A 187 14.02 -15.18 5.90
CA ILE A 187 14.94 -15.61 4.85
C ILE A 187 16.05 -16.40 5.55
N ALA A 188 16.14 -17.70 5.24
CA ALA A 188 17.26 -18.52 5.67
C ALA A 188 18.30 -18.60 4.56
N ILE A 189 19.51 -18.08 4.82
CA ILE A 189 20.63 -18.18 3.90
C ILE A 189 21.48 -19.36 4.34
N GLY A 190 21.61 -20.36 3.45
CA GLY A 190 22.47 -21.52 3.70
C GLY A 190 23.96 -21.13 3.79
N LYS A 191 24.75 -21.95 4.45
CA LYS A 191 26.19 -21.71 4.68
C LYS A 191 26.99 -21.44 3.40
N ASP A 192 26.55 -21.96 2.29
CA ASP A 192 27.25 -21.83 1.00
C ASP A 192 27.03 -20.44 0.36
N LEU A 193 26.03 -19.65 0.85
CA LEU A 193 25.76 -18.27 0.44
C LEU A 193 26.12 -17.25 1.52
N SER A 194 26.46 -17.67 2.72
CA SER A 194 26.80 -16.79 3.85
C SER A 194 28.22 -16.25 3.83
N LEU A 195 29.04 -16.62 2.83
CA LEU A 195 30.44 -16.21 2.65
C LEU A 195 30.61 -15.09 1.61
N ILE A 196 29.55 -14.32 1.29
CA ILE A 196 29.60 -13.20 0.35
C ILE A 196 29.50 -11.90 1.12
#